data_775514a6be51a59136b35b4821bf6a8e
#
_entry.id   775514a6be51a59136b35b4821bf6a8e
#
_cell.length_a   1.000
_cell.length_b   1.000
_cell.length_c   1.000
_cell.angle_alpha   90.00
_cell.angle_beta   90.00
_cell.angle_gamma   90.00
#
_symmetry.space_group_name_H-M   'P 1'
#
loop_
_entity.id
_entity.type
_entity.pdbx_description
1 polymer ?
#
loop_
_entity_poly.entity_id
_entity_poly.type
_entity_poly.pdbx_seq_one_letter_code
_entity_poly.pdbx_strand_id
1 'polypeptide(L)'
;MIKKRAILCLTVILTVVLAAGVEMFWLSRQKTVKEYKESQAAFGNPLMGYARNAWYDKVSEDISLLYMDITWAELEPEESVYDWEAIEKKNQLARWKNEGKHLVLRFVCDIPGQEEHMDIPEWLYEKSGKAGQWYAGGYGKGFAPDYNNPTIISCHEQEESKAGKLA
;
A
#
# COMPACT_ATOMS: atom_id res chain seq x y z
N MET A 1 -56.29 -10.67 42.72
CA MET A 1 -56.05 -9.34 42.16
C MET A 1 -54.55 -9.03 41.97
N ILE A 2 -53.68 -9.40 42.86
CA ILE A 2 -52.24 -9.09 42.84
C ILE A 2 -51.51 -9.68 41.62
N LYS A 3 -51.78 -10.95 41.25
CA LYS A 3 -51.13 -11.60 40.07
C LYS A 3 -51.43 -10.91 38.75
N LYS A 4 -52.65 -10.37 38.54
CA LYS A 4 -53.01 -9.66 37.29
C LYS A 4 -52.28 -8.32 37.19
N ARG A 5 -52.09 -7.60 38.32
CA ARG A 5 -51.32 -6.35 38.36
C ARG A 5 -49.80 -6.57 38.09
N ALA A 6 -49.26 -7.64 38.62
CA ALA A 6 -47.86 -8.02 38.39
C ALA A 6 -47.61 -8.38 36.90
N ILE A 7 -48.50 -9.11 36.26
CA ILE A 7 -48.41 -9.44 34.84
C ILE A 7 -48.50 -8.18 34.01
N LEU A 8 -49.40 -7.26 34.29
CA LEU A 8 -49.56 -5.99 33.58
C LEU A 8 -48.29 -5.12 33.71
N CYS A 9 -47.67 -5.03 34.92
CA CYS A 9 -46.42 -4.31 35.07
C CYS A 9 -45.28 -4.93 34.30
N LEU A 10 -45.17 -6.26 34.25
CA LEU A 10 -44.17 -6.98 33.50
C LEU A 10 -44.29 -6.76 31.96
N THR A 11 -45.52 -6.76 31.45
CA THR A 11 -45.75 -6.49 30.03
C THR A 11 -45.39 -5.04 29.65
N VAL A 12 -45.73 -4.08 30.51
CA VAL A 12 -45.37 -2.67 30.26
C VAL A 12 -43.86 -2.47 30.29
N ILE A 13 -43.14 -3.09 31.24
CA ILE A 13 -41.67 -3.00 31.28
C ILE A 13 -41.05 -3.62 30.04
N LEU A 14 -41.53 -4.78 29.61
CA LEU A 14 -41.03 -5.47 28.41
C LEU A 14 -41.23 -4.63 27.13
N THR A 15 -42.42 -4.00 26.99
CA THR A 15 -42.68 -3.13 25.83
C THR A 15 -41.80 -1.88 25.82
N VAL A 16 -41.52 -1.27 26.96
CA VAL A 16 -40.61 -0.11 27.08
C VAL A 16 -39.18 -0.51 26.72
N VAL A 17 -38.70 -1.67 27.18
CA VAL A 17 -37.34 -2.15 26.87
C VAL A 17 -37.21 -2.47 25.39
N LEU A 18 -38.23 -3.08 24.77
CA LEU A 18 -38.22 -3.34 23.33
C LEU A 18 -38.23 -2.05 22.52
N ALA A 19 -39.07 -1.08 22.89
CA ALA A 19 -39.10 0.22 22.21
C ALA A 19 -37.74 0.95 22.29
N ALA A 20 -37.13 1.01 23.47
CA ALA A 20 -35.80 1.60 23.66
C ALA A 20 -34.69 0.86 22.85
N GLY A 21 -34.78 -0.45 22.77
CA GLY A 21 -33.88 -1.27 21.94
C GLY A 21 -33.99 -0.96 20.46
N VAL A 22 -35.21 -0.77 19.96
CA VAL A 22 -35.47 -0.40 18.55
C VAL A 22 -34.92 1.01 18.28
N GLU A 23 -35.16 1.97 19.15
CA GLU A 23 -34.63 3.34 18.98
C GLU A 23 -33.10 3.36 18.99
N MET A 24 -32.45 2.66 19.92
CA MET A 24 -30.98 2.54 19.94
C MET A 24 -30.43 1.90 18.66
N PHE A 25 -31.12 0.88 18.14
CA PHE A 25 -30.72 0.22 16.91
C PHE A 25 -30.85 1.17 15.69
N TRP A 26 -31.90 1.96 15.62
CA TRP A 26 -32.10 2.96 14.58
C TRP A 26 -31.07 4.10 14.68
N LEU A 27 -30.78 4.60 15.88
CA LEU A 27 -29.77 5.62 16.12
C LEU A 27 -28.38 5.13 15.76
N SER A 28 -28.04 3.88 16.04
CA SER A 28 -26.75 3.29 15.68
C SER A 28 -26.56 3.10 14.17
N ARG A 29 -27.66 3.03 13.40
CA ARG A 29 -27.65 2.94 11.94
C ARG A 29 -27.68 4.29 11.22
N GLN A 30 -27.88 5.39 11.92
CA GLN A 30 -27.78 6.70 11.30
C GLN A 30 -26.33 6.92 10.90
N LYS A 31 -26.05 6.81 9.59
CA LYS A 31 -24.76 7.22 9.04
C LYS A 31 -24.57 8.70 9.38
N THR A 32 -23.52 9.00 10.11
CA THR A 32 -23.12 10.40 10.34
C THR A 32 -22.75 10.97 8.98
N VAL A 33 -23.65 11.74 8.38
CA VAL A 33 -23.35 12.47 7.17
C VAL A 33 -22.39 13.60 7.58
N LYS A 34 -21.12 13.49 7.18
CA LYS A 34 -20.18 14.59 7.34
C LYS A 34 -20.47 15.61 6.25
N GLU A 35 -20.97 16.76 6.63
CA GLU A 35 -21.05 17.92 5.75
C GLU A 35 -19.65 18.53 5.60
N TYR A 36 -19.13 18.50 4.37
CA TYR A 36 -17.87 19.17 4.03
C TYR A 36 -18.21 20.54 3.46
N LYS A 37 -17.70 21.59 4.09
CA LYS A 37 -17.79 22.94 3.54
C LYS A 37 -16.77 23.08 2.42
N GLU A 38 -17.21 23.56 1.29
CA GLU A 38 -16.32 23.92 0.20
C GLU A 38 -15.34 25.02 0.68
N SER A 39 -14.05 24.82 0.43
CA SER A 39 -13.01 25.77 0.76
C SER A 39 -12.32 26.21 -0.53
N GLN A 40 -12.25 27.53 -0.71
CA GLN A 40 -11.49 28.15 -1.81
C GLN A 40 -10.00 28.30 -1.46
N ALA A 41 -9.59 27.92 -0.26
CA ALA A 41 -8.19 27.95 0.14
C ALA A 41 -7.41 26.88 -0.63
N ALA A 42 -6.30 27.27 -1.23
CA ALA A 42 -5.34 26.31 -1.76
C ALA A 42 -4.71 25.57 -0.58
N PHE A 43 -4.88 24.25 -0.55
CA PHE A 43 -4.22 23.39 0.43
C PHE A 43 -3.55 22.23 -0.30
N GLY A 44 -2.35 21.88 0.16
CA GLY A 44 -1.65 20.70 -0.34
C GLY A 44 -2.36 19.42 0.13
N ASN A 45 -2.75 18.56 -0.80
CA ASN A 45 -3.15 17.22 -0.44
C ASN A 45 -1.90 16.33 -0.43
N PRO A 46 -1.45 15.82 0.73
CA PRO A 46 -0.15 15.18 0.86
C PRO A 46 0.00 13.89 0.04
N LEU A 47 -1.11 13.30 -0.41
CA LEU A 47 -1.11 12.05 -1.18
C LEU A 47 -1.67 12.23 -2.60
N MET A 48 -1.82 13.46 -3.08
CA MET A 48 -2.31 13.76 -4.42
C MET A 48 -1.46 14.86 -5.06
N GLY A 49 -1.31 14.79 -6.37
CA GLY A 49 -0.60 15.78 -7.15
C GLY A 49 0.57 15.17 -7.92
N TYR A 50 1.48 16.03 -8.34
CA TYR A 50 2.67 15.61 -9.07
C TYR A 50 3.67 14.96 -8.12
N ALA A 51 4.09 13.75 -8.45
CA ALA A 51 5.13 13.02 -7.74
C ALA A 51 6.42 13.04 -8.59
N ARG A 52 7.53 13.41 -7.96
CA ARG A 52 8.85 13.38 -8.58
C ARG A 52 9.62 12.15 -8.10
N ASN A 53 10.55 11.67 -8.93
CA ASN A 53 11.40 10.56 -8.52
C ASN A 53 12.34 10.97 -7.37
N ALA A 54 12.46 10.12 -6.34
CA ALA A 54 13.19 10.39 -5.10
C ALA A 54 14.71 10.48 -5.28
N TRP A 55 15.28 9.95 -6.35
CA TRP A 55 16.71 9.98 -6.63
C TRP A 55 17.24 11.33 -7.11
N TYR A 56 16.34 12.29 -7.45
CA TYR A 56 16.78 13.62 -7.85
C TYR A 56 17.37 14.41 -6.68
N ASP A 57 18.48 15.09 -6.91
CA ASP A 57 19.14 15.92 -5.89
C ASP A 57 18.34 17.17 -5.51
N LYS A 58 17.50 17.66 -6.42
CA LYS A 58 16.70 18.86 -6.21
C LYS A 58 15.23 18.59 -6.53
N VAL A 59 14.41 18.81 -5.53
CA VAL A 59 12.95 18.76 -5.65
C VAL A 59 12.39 20.09 -5.13
N SER A 60 11.45 20.67 -5.86
CA SER A 60 10.80 21.92 -5.49
C SER A 60 10.05 21.78 -4.15
N GLU A 61 10.01 22.87 -3.36
CA GLU A 61 9.40 22.85 -2.01
C GLU A 61 7.90 22.52 -2.04
N ASP A 62 7.22 22.96 -3.10
CA ASP A 62 5.79 22.70 -3.32
C ASP A 62 5.45 21.26 -3.66
N ILE A 63 6.43 20.44 -4.03
CA ILE A 63 6.25 19.02 -4.27
C ILE A 63 6.36 18.27 -2.94
N SER A 64 5.24 17.75 -2.46
CA SER A 64 5.16 16.98 -1.21
C SER A 64 5.27 15.47 -1.42
N LEU A 65 5.07 14.99 -2.65
CA LEU A 65 5.03 13.58 -2.98
C LEU A 65 6.20 13.19 -3.88
N LEU A 66 6.91 12.15 -3.49
CA LEU A 66 7.98 11.55 -4.28
C LEU A 66 7.65 10.09 -4.54
N TYR A 67 8.19 9.54 -5.61
CA TYR A 67 8.13 8.10 -5.86
C TYR A 67 9.51 7.53 -6.08
N MET A 68 9.66 6.25 -5.84
CA MET A 68 10.85 5.48 -6.17
C MET A 68 10.47 4.10 -6.67
N ASP A 69 11.24 3.64 -7.63
CA ASP A 69 11.20 2.26 -8.10
C ASP A 69 12.30 1.48 -7.42
N ILE A 70 11.94 0.37 -6.82
CA ILE A 70 12.87 -0.58 -6.23
C ILE A 70 12.69 -1.88 -6.98
N THR A 71 13.72 -2.34 -7.65
CA THR A 71 13.68 -3.64 -8.30
C THR A 71 13.85 -4.75 -7.28
N TRP A 72 13.32 -5.93 -7.57
CA TRP A 72 13.50 -7.07 -6.67
C TRP A 72 14.98 -7.42 -6.53
N ALA A 73 15.73 -7.36 -7.64
CA ALA A 73 17.16 -7.61 -7.64
C ALA A 73 17.96 -6.65 -6.74
N GLU A 74 17.54 -5.37 -6.67
CA GLU A 74 18.17 -4.39 -5.79
C GLU A 74 17.80 -4.61 -4.32
N LEU A 75 16.54 -4.98 -4.05
CA LEU A 75 16.05 -5.15 -2.69
C LEU A 75 16.58 -6.43 -2.03
N GLU A 76 16.56 -7.53 -2.76
CA GLU A 76 16.89 -8.87 -2.25
C GLU A 76 17.90 -9.56 -3.19
N PRO A 77 19.15 -9.09 -3.23
CA PRO A 77 20.18 -9.65 -4.11
C PRO A 77 20.48 -11.13 -3.85
N GLU A 78 20.33 -11.60 -2.62
CA GLU A 78 20.41 -13.01 -2.22
C GLU A 78 19.14 -13.39 -1.48
N GLU A 79 18.70 -14.63 -1.55
CA GLU A 79 17.47 -15.12 -0.94
C GLU A 79 17.40 -14.80 0.56
N SER A 80 16.42 -14.03 0.98
CA SER A 80 16.20 -13.53 2.34
C SER A 80 17.26 -12.54 2.87
N VAL A 81 18.10 -11.99 2.00
CA VAL A 81 19.08 -10.93 2.33
C VAL A 81 18.67 -9.62 1.68
N TYR A 82 18.31 -8.65 2.50
CA TYR A 82 17.78 -7.35 2.04
C TYR A 82 18.84 -6.26 2.11
N ASP A 83 19.07 -5.56 1.01
CA ASP A 83 20.02 -4.43 0.93
C ASP A 83 19.30 -3.08 1.11
N TRP A 84 18.74 -2.87 2.30
CA TRP A 84 18.11 -1.60 2.64
C TRP A 84 19.08 -0.41 2.64
N GLU A 85 20.37 -0.66 2.88
CA GLU A 85 21.38 0.39 2.88
C GLU A 85 21.58 0.94 1.46
N ALA A 86 21.67 0.10 0.45
CA ALA A 86 21.75 0.52 -0.94
C ALA A 86 20.48 1.29 -1.38
N ILE A 87 19.30 0.81 -0.99
CA ILE A 87 18.02 1.47 -1.28
C ILE A 87 17.96 2.85 -0.63
N GLU A 88 18.31 2.96 0.65
CA GLU A 88 18.37 4.22 1.39
C GLU A 88 19.31 5.23 0.72
N LYS A 89 20.52 4.79 0.39
CA LYS A 89 21.55 5.62 -0.22
C LYS A 89 21.14 6.12 -1.61
N LYS A 90 20.59 5.25 -2.45
CA LYS A 90 20.13 5.58 -3.81
C LYS A 90 18.99 6.60 -3.79
N ASN A 91 18.02 6.42 -2.89
CA ASN A 91 16.77 7.17 -2.86
C ASN A 91 16.71 8.27 -1.78
N GLN A 92 17.77 8.43 -0.98
CA GLN A 92 17.91 9.49 0.02
C GLN A 92 16.72 9.54 1.02
N LEU A 93 16.23 8.39 1.50
CA LEU A 93 14.98 8.30 2.27
C LEU A 93 15.00 9.12 3.55
N ALA A 94 16.11 9.10 4.29
CA ALA A 94 16.27 9.87 5.53
C ALA A 94 16.19 11.38 5.25
N ARG A 95 16.76 11.85 4.14
CA ARG A 95 16.66 13.24 3.72
C ARG A 95 15.21 13.64 3.48
N TRP A 96 14.49 12.87 2.66
CA TRP A 96 13.11 13.19 2.32
C TRP A 96 12.17 13.13 3.52
N LYS A 97 12.41 12.18 4.43
CA LYS A 97 11.72 12.11 5.71
C LYS A 97 11.94 13.40 6.53
N ASN A 98 13.18 13.87 6.62
CA ASN A 98 13.51 15.10 7.36
C ASN A 98 12.93 16.36 6.71
N GLU A 99 12.76 16.37 5.39
CA GLU A 99 12.10 17.44 4.65
C GLU A 99 10.56 17.31 4.66
N GLY A 100 9.99 16.33 5.36
CA GLY A 100 8.55 16.13 5.47
C GLY A 100 7.88 15.68 4.17
N LYS A 101 8.63 15.08 3.24
CA LYS A 101 8.08 14.54 2.01
C LYS A 101 7.43 13.17 2.24
N HIS A 102 6.41 12.89 1.45
CA HIS A 102 5.77 11.56 1.41
C HIS A 102 6.38 10.74 0.28
N LEU A 103 6.56 9.44 0.52
CA LEU A 103 7.17 8.53 -0.45
C LEU A 103 6.15 7.49 -0.92
N VAL A 104 6.07 7.31 -2.24
CA VAL A 104 5.39 6.19 -2.88
C VAL A 104 6.47 5.21 -3.34
N LEU A 105 6.40 4.01 -2.83
CA LEU A 105 7.30 2.92 -3.13
C LEU A 105 6.64 2.04 -4.19
N ARG A 106 7.31 1.85 -5.32
CA ARG A 106 6.90 0.88 -6.34
C ARG A 106 7.90 -0.27 -6.33
N PHE A 107 7.42 -1.43 -5.99
CA PHE A 107 8.19 -2.67 -6.13
C PHE A 107 8.02 -3.17 -7.56
N VAL A 108 9.11 -3.37 -8.26
CA VAL A 108 9.07 -3.68 -9.70
C VAL A 108 9.94 -4.88 -10.04
N CYS A 109 9.44 -5.69 -10.95
CA CYS A 109 10.11 -6.92 -11.40
C CYS A 109 10.56 -6.84 -12.87
N ASP A 110 10.23 -5.74 -13.54
CA ASP A 110 10.56 -5.51 -14.96
C ASP A 110 10.46 -4.03 -15.30
N ILE A 111 11.57 -3.40 -15.62
CA ILE A 111 11.67 -2.02 -16.10
C ILE A 111 12.47 -2.03 -17.41
N PRO A 112 11.90 -1.62 -18.56
CA PRO A 112 12.64 -1.54 -19.81
C PRO A 112 13.84 -0.61 -19.71
N GLY A 113 15.04 -1.11 -20.00
CA GLY A 113 16.30 -0.35 -19.95
C GLY A 113 16.96 -0.17 -21.31
N GLN A 114 18.07 0.54 -21.34
CA GLN A 114 18.88 0.72 -22.55
C GLN A 114 19.68 -0.54 -22.88
N GLU A 115 20.19 -1.19 -21.86
CA GLU A 115 20.96 -2.43 -21.96
C GLU A 115 20.13 -3.61 -21.44
N GLU A 116 20.53 -4.81 -21.85
CA GLU A 116 19.94 -6.05 -21.36
C GLU A 116 20.22 -6.23 -19.89
N HIS A 117 19.18 -6.41 -19.09
CA HIS A 117 19.26 -6.56 -17.65
C HIS A 117 18.03 -7.33 -17.14
N MET A 118 18.07 -7.70 -15.85
CA MET A 118 17.01 -8.39 -15.17
C MET A 118 16.72 -7.71 -13.82
N ASP A 119 15.45 -7.41 -13.56
CA ASP A 119 15.02 -6.72 -12.33
C ASP A 119 14.55 -7.69 -11.23
N ILE A 120 14.45 -8.99 -11.53
CA ILE A 120 14.35 -10.02 -10.51
C ILE A 120 15.75 -10.56 -10.16
N PRO A 121 15.99 -11.00 -8.91
CA PRO A 121 17.31 -11.48 -8.51
C PRO A 121 17.64 -12.83 -9.18
N GLU A 122 18.94 -13.09 -9.37
CA GLU A 122 19.44 -14.30 -10.01
C GLU A 122 18.98 -15.57 -9.29
N TRP A 123 18.94 -15.56 -7.95
CA TRP A 123 18.45 -16.70 -7.17
C TRP A 123 17.00 -17.06 -7.51
N LEU A 124 16.13 -16.04 -7.74
CA LEU A 124 14.73 -16.27 -8.10
C LEU A 124 14.59 -16.76 -9.54
N TYR A 125 15.39 -16.19 -10.45
CA TYR A 125 15.46 -16.65 -11.84
C TYR A 125 15.82 -18.14 -11.92
N GLU A 126 16.87 -18.56 -11.24
CA GLU A 126 17.26 -19.97 -11.18
C GLU A 126 16.22 -20.84 -10.46
N LYS A 127 15.70 -20.39 -9.32
CA LYS A 127 14.70 -21.14 -8.53
C LYS A 127 13.39 -21.33 -9.28
N SER A 128 12.99 -20.38 -10.10
CA SER A 128 11.78 -20.47 -10.93
C SER A 128 11.94 -21.36 -12.18
N GLY A 129 13.13 -21.88 -12.41
CA GLY A 129 13.47 -22.62 -13.64
C GLY A 129 13.63 -21.72 -14.84
N LYS A 130 14.10 -20.47 -14.63
CA LYS A 130 14.30 -19.45 -15.68
C LYS A 130 13.00 -19.03 -16.36
N ALA A 131 11.92 -19.00 -15.59
CA ALA A 131 10.58 -18.76 -16.09
C ALA A 131 10.40 -17.30 -16.48
N GLY A 132 10.26 -17.04 -17.78
CA GLY A 132 10.09 -15.72 -18.37
C GLY A 132 10.74 -15.64 -19.75
N GLN A 133 10.89 -14.45 -20.25
CA GLN A 133 11.51 -14.23 -21.56
C GLN A 133 12.28 -12.91 -21.62
N TRP A 134 13.42 -12.95 -22.29
CA TRP A 134 14.15 -11.77 -22.66
C TRP A 134 13.45 -11.01 -23.80
N TYR A 135 13.43 -9.71 -23.72
CA TYR A 135 12.88 -8.86 -24.76
C TYR A 135 13.85 -7.75 -25.16
N ALA A 136 13.76 -7.35 -26.44
CA ALA A 136 14.43 -6.18 -26.97
C ALA A 136 13.51 -5.54 -28.02
N GLY A 137 13.18 -4.27 -27.83
CA GLY A 137 12.24 -3.57 -28.71
C GLY A 137 12.34 -2.07 -28.62
N GLY A 138 11.40 -1.37 -29.24
CA GLY A 138 11.38 0.09 -29.28
C GLY A 138 11.22 0.76 -27.91
N TYR A 139 10.74 0.04 -26.89
CA TYR A 139 10.56 0.53 -25.53
C TYR A 139 11.73 0.21 -24.60
N GLY A 140 12.69 -0.60 -25.04
CA GLY A 140 13.85 -1.00 -24.25
C GLY A 140 14.13 -2.50 -24.30
N LYS A 141 15.05 -2.91 -23.44
CA LYS A 141 15.50 -4.30 -23.26
C LYS A 141 15.32 -4.70 -21.81
N GLY A 142 15.14 -5.98 -21.54
CA GLY A 142 15.03 -6.51 -20.21
C GLY A 142 14.58 -7.96 -20.19
N PHE A 143 14.27 -8.46 -19.01
CA PHE A 143 13.71 -9.79 -18.77
C PHE A 143 12.33 -9.66 -18.15
N ALA A 144 11.29 -10.14 -18.83
CA ALA A 144 9.93 -10.22 -18.30
C ALA A 144 9.72 -11.58 -17.62
N PRO A 145 9.59 -11.63 -16.30
CA PRO A 145 9.33 -12.87 -15.58
C PRO A 145 7.94 -13.42 -15.91
N ASP A 146 7.77 -14.73 -15.85
CA ASP A 146 6.46 -15.36 -15.96
C ASP A 146 5.68 -15.20 -14.67
N TYR A 147 4.83 -14.20 -14.60
CA TYR A 147 3.99 -13.90 -13.43
C TYR A 147 2.95 -14.98 -13.10
N ASN A 148 2.80 -16.01 -13.94
CA ASN A 148 1.98 -17.19 -13.64
C ASN A 148 2.80 -18.35 -13.05
N ASN A 149 4.13 -18.23 -12.97
CA ASN A 149 4.97 -19.24 -12.39
C ASN A 149 4.71 -19.35 -10.87
N PRO A 150 4.36 -20.56 -10.35
CA PRO A 150 4.01 -20.74 -8.94
C PRO A 150 5.13 -20.34 -7.96
N THR A 151 6.40 -20.51 -8.36
CA THR A 151 7.55 -20.12 -7.52
C THR A 151 7.65 -18.60 -7.44
N ILE A 152 7.48 -17.89 -8.55
CA ILE A 152 7.51 -16.41 -8.55
C ILE A 152 6.36 -15.85 -7.72
N ILE A 153 5.14 -16.37 -7.90
CA ILE A 153 3.97 -15.97 -7.10
C ILE A 153 4.24 -16.17 -5.60
N SER A 154 4.67 -17.38 -5.20
CA SER A 154 4.89 -17.69 -3.79
C SER A 154 5.97 -16.81 -3.14
N CYS A 155 7.06 -16.54 -3.86
CA CYS A 155 8.12 -15.66 -3.36
C CYS A 155 7.61 -14.20 -3.25
N HIS A 156 6.86 -13.72 -4.22
CA HIS A 156 6.29 -12.37 -4.19
C HIS A 156 5.32 -12.16 -3.03
N GLU A 157 4.43 -13.10 -2.77
CA GLU A 157 3.51 -13.07 -1.62
C GLU A 157 4.26 -13.02 -0.27
N GLN A 158 5.41 -13.69 -0.17
CA GLN A 158 6.24 -13.62 1.02
C GLN A 158 6.85 -12.23 1.22
N GLU A 159 7.26 -11.56 0.14
CA GLU A 159 7.80 -10.21 0.18
C GLU A 159 6.74 -9.18 0.60
N GLU A 160 5.55 -9.24 0.05
CA GLU A 160 4.44 -8.36 0.45
C GLU A 160 4.11 -8.52 1.95
N SER A 161 4.11 -9.75 2.45
CA SER A 161 3.89 -10.05 3.88
C SER A 161 4.99 -9.46 4.79
N LYS A 162 6.24 -9.40 4.33
CA LYS A 162 7.36 -8.81 5.08
C LYS A 162 7.31 -7.29 5.04
N ALA A 163 7.06 -6.70 3.88
CA ALA A 163 6.92 -5.25 3.72
C ALA A 163 5.82 -4.66 4.60
N GLY A 164 4.67 -5.35 4.71
CA GLY A 164 3.57 -4.94 5.58
C GLY A 164 3.87 -4.98 7.09
N LYS A 165 4.97 -5.58 7.52
CA LYS A 165 5.42 -5.59 8.94
C LYS A 165 6.42 -4.49 9.26
N LEU A 166 6.94 -3.79 8.25
CA LEU A 166 7.92 -2.71 8.38
C LEU A 166 7.28 -1.32 8.33
N ALA A 167 6.00 -1.22 8.00
CA ALA A 167 5.21 0.01 7.97
C ALA A 167 4.48 0.24 9.30
#